data_8c9ee0eb3c5da4af9c9262a773bb2581
#
_entry.id   8c9ee0eb3c5da4af9c9262a773bb2581
#
_cell.length_a   1.000
_cell.length_b   1.000
_cell.length_c   1.000
_cell.angle_alpha   90.00
_cell.angle_beta   90.00
_cell.angle_gamma   90.00
#
_symmetry.space_group_name_H-M   'P 1'
#
loop_
_entity.id
_entity.type
_entity.pdbx_description
1 polymer ?
#
loop_
_entity_poly.entity_id
_entity_poly.type
_entity_poly.pdbx_seq_one_letter_code
_entity_poly.pdbx_strand_id
1 'polypeptide(L)'
;MLGPIIVRMASFFPFHATYWLNGHSFLERELQRAGIGFHKNDNALLAVDDVATLQAAADRLSPALIRKQLDYWTLLLGPKFSKKERGQMNLSRFYAIAQIEYCRNFIFKRHFPIHKIFERSCEVGLWRLTANRISEIFGVRLNIRLRGKLATVVDQIEHGHHVFRAYWKNAFLKQYEKFSRFLRNELCSNNLRDFGLKKGLDHLDAVRKRFQIITDRSAAFQAERLNVHVDFPLLQRLALPITVGSVRYPGIKIHDTRIIRLLEVLLHGGNMVGGWSAKQIHQALLTTFHLSPNAYGLNQLRYDLRKLKGHALLKRDGSRYAYQLTAKGIQVALLFLLFHQRLCGPLANSRFHHQPDPAHRPASKLEAAYHKADAAIQQIIDLLAAA
;
A
#
# COMPACT_ATOMS: atom_id res chain seq x y z
N MET A 1 -0.20 -33.01 -11.98
CA MET A 1 -0.11 -31.74 -12.77
C MET A 1 -0.34 -30.57 -11.87
N LEU A 2 0.33 -29.42 -12.08
CA LEU A 2 0.20 -28.24 -11.22
C LEU A 2 -1.14 -27.52 -11.41
N GLY A 3 -1.72 -27.57 -12.60
CA GLY A 3 -2.98 -26.92 -12.95
C GLY A 3 -3.01 -26.54 -14.43
N PRO A 4 -3.89 -25.64 -14.84
CA PRO A 4 -3.89 -25.07 -16.17
C PRO A 4 -2.52 -24.47 -16.51
N ILE A 5 -2.09 -24.66 -17.76
CA ILE A 5 -0.83 -24.13 -18.26
C ILE A 5 -1.06 -23.45 -19.60
N ILE A 6 -0.41 -22.29 -19.79
CA ILE A 6 -0.33 -21.65 -21.10
C ILE A 6 1.10 -21.79 -21.59
N VAL A 7 1.28 -22.19 -22.83
CA VAL A 7 2.59 -22.40 -23.46
C VAL A 7 2.68 -21.60 -24.73
N ARG A 8 3.75 -20.81 -24.86
CA ARG A 8 4.14 -20.17 -26.11
C ARG A 8 5.53 -20.69 -26.49
N MET A 9 5.68 -21.28 -27.66
CA MET A 9 6.93 -21.88 -28.13
C MET A 9 7.29 -21.34 -29.51
N ALA A 10 8.57 -21.02 -29.70
CA ALA A 10 9.11 -20.70 -31.03
C ALA A 10 9.31 -22.02 -31.84
N SER A 11 8.94 -21.99 -33.10
CA SER A 11 9.07 -23.14 -34.03
C SER A 11 10.48 -23.33 -34.61
N PHE A 12 11.39 -22.40 -34.32
CA PHE A 12 12.76 -22.36 -34.82
C PHE A 12 13.78 -22.44 -33.69
N PHE A 13 15.01 -22.89 -34.03
CA PHE A 13 16.11 -22.91 -33.05
C PHE A 13 16.39 -21.53 -32.47
N PRO A 14 16.62 -21.38 -31.14
CA PRO A 14 16.82 -22.40 -30.11
C PRO A 14 15.53 -22.92 -29.44
N PHE A 15 14.37 -22.84 -30.07
CA PHE A 15 13.06 -23.32 -29.55
C PHE A 15 12.68 -22.72 -28.21
N HIS A 16 12.84 -21.42 -28.09
CA HIS A 16 12.49 -20.68 -26.86
C HIS A 16 11.02 -20.90 -26.51
N ALA A 17 10.75 -21.30 -25.27
CA ALA A 17 9.41 -21.50 -24.77
C ALA A 17 9.14 -20.68 -23.51
N THR A 18 7.94 -20.10 -23.41
CA THR A 18 7.43 -19.45 -22.21
C THR A 18 6.25 -20.25 -21.67
N TYR A 19 6.29 -20.54 -20.38
CA TYR A 19 5.27 -21.29 -19.68
C TYR A 19 4.66 -20.40 -18.59
N TRP A 20 3.34 -20.29 -18.55
CA TRP A 20 2.59 -19.71 -17.44
C TRP A 20 1.96 -20.82 -16.64
N LEU A 21 2.34 -20.94 -15.37
CA LEU A 21 1.90 -21.98 -14.47
C LEU A 21 1.08 -21.40 -13.34
N ASN A 22 0.03 -22.12 -12.94
CA ASN A 22 -0.79 -21.81 -11.80
C ASN A 22 -0.85 -23.03 -10.87
N GLY A 23 -0.55 -22.84 -9.59
CA GLY A 23 -0.51 -23.90 -8.58
C GLY A 23 -1.82 -24.21 -7.89
N HIS A 24 -2.94 -23.52 -8.17
CA HIS A 24 -4.19 -23.70 -7.44
C HIS A 24 -4.75 -25.12 -7.50
N SER A 25 -4.82 -25.72 -8.68
CA SER A 25 -5.29 -27.10 -8.84
C SER A 25 -4.39 -28.15 -8.18
N PHE A 26 -3.11 -27.85 -7.98
CA PHE A 26 -2.24 -28.69 -7.16
C PHE A 26 -2.68 -28.64 -5.69
N LEU A 27 -2.89 -27.45 -5.15
CA LEU A 27 -3.32 -27.25 -3.77
C LEU A 27 -4.66 -27.93 -3.50
N GLU A 28 -5.63 -27.75 -4.39
CA GLU A 28 -6.95 -28.39 -4.30
C GLU A 28 -6.84 -29.91 -4.19
N ARG A 29 -6.05 -30.54 -5.06
CA ARG A 29 -5.84 -32.00 -5.02
C ARG A 29 -5.11 -32.46 -3.77
N GLU A 30 -4.17 -31.70 -3.26
CA GLU A 30 -3.47 -32.04 -2.02
C GLU A 30 -4.40 -31.96 -0.82
N LEU A 31 -5.30 -30.96 -0.76
CA LEU A 31 -6.34 -30.87 0.29
C LEU A 31 -7.33 -32.04 0.17
N GLN A 32 -7.80 -32.36 -1.04
CA GLN A 32 -8.68 -33.50 -1.29
C GLN A 32 -8.05 -34.82 -0.84
N ARG A 33 -6.77 -35.05 -1.16
CA ARG A 33 -6.04 -36.25 -0.73
C ARG A 33 -5.87 -36.35 0.78
N ALA A 34 -5.76 -35.18 1.45
CA ALA A 34 -5.67 -35.11 2.91
C ALA A 34 -7.05 -35.18 3.61
N GLY A 35 -8.15 -35.27 2.84
CA GLY A 35 -9.50 -35.24 3.40
C GLY A 35 -9.93 -33.92 4.03
N ILE A 36 -9.24 -32.81 3.66
CA ILE A 36 -9.51 -31.47 4.20
C ILE A 36 -10.60 -30.80 3.36
N GLY A 37 -11.68 -30.39 4.04
CA GLY A 37 -12.77 -29.64 3.43
C GLY A 37 -12.31 -28.21 3.06
N PHE A 38 -12.77 -27.73 1.91
CA PHE A 38 -12.54 -26.36 1.48
C PHE A 38 -13.68 -25.84 0.60
N HIS A 39 -13.88 -24.56 0.65
CA HIS A 39 -14.79 -23.83 -0.27
C HIS A 39 -13.99 -22.91 -1.16
N LYS A 40 -14.21 -23.00 -2.47
CA LYS A 40 -13.53 -22.12 -3.44
C LYS A 40 -14.52 -21.32 -4.27
N ASN A 41 -14.08 -20.17 -4.72
CA ASN A 41 -14.73 -19.39 -5.78
C ASN A 41 -13.62 -18.89 -6.72
N ASP A 42 -13.77 -19.20 -8.02
CA ASP A 42 -12.76 -18.89 -9.02
C ASP A 42 -11.36 -19.42 -8.59
N ASN A 43 -10.36 -18.56 -8.53
CA ASN A 43 -8.99 -18.86 -8.11
C ASN A 43 -8.72 -18.59 -6.62
N ALA A 44 -9.75 -18.52 -5.78
CA ALA A 44 -9.61 -18.26 -4.36
C ALA A 44 -10.21 -19.36 -3.51
N LEU A 45 -9.44 -19.87 -2.56
CA LEU A 45 -9.94 -20.69 -1.46
C LEU A 45 -10.53 -19.75 -0.39
N LEU A 46 -11.87 -19.73 -0.29
CA LEU A 46 -12.60 -18.82 0.61
C LEU A 46 -12.64 -19.31 2.04
N ALA A 47 -12.66 -20.62 2.22
CA ALA A 47 -12.58 -21.29 3.52
C ALA A 47 -11.80 -22.59 3.33
N VAL A 48 -11.04 -22.96 4.34
CA VAL A 48 -10.30 -24.23 4.43
C VAL A 48 -10.34 -24.66 5.88
N ASP A 49 -10.71 -25.90 6.14
CA ASP A 49 -10.87 -26.43 7.51
C ASP A 49 -9.52 -26.50 8.24
N ASP A 50 -8.43 -26.77 7.52
CA ASP A 50 -7.07 -26.75 8.06
C ASP A 50 -6.12 -25.91 7.20
N VAL A 51 -5.87 -24.70 7.67
CA VAL A 51 -4.95 -23.74 7.02
C VAL A 51 -3.50 -24.21 7.09
N ALA A 52 -3.11 -24.97 8.13
CA ALA A 52 -1.74 -25.48 8.27
C ALA A 52 -1.43 -26.51 7.18
N THR A 53 -2.36 -27.43 6.92
CA THR A 53 -2.25 -28.41 5.81
C THR A 53 -2.22 -27.71 4.45
N LEU A 54 -3.01 -26.66 4.24
CA LEU A 54 -2.94 -25.84 3.02
C LEU A 54 -1.56 -25.20 2.85
N GLN A 55 -1.01 -24.60 3.90
CA GLN A 55 0.31 -23.99 3.86
C GLN A 55 1.40 -25.03 3.57
N ALA A 56 1.37 -26.17 4.23
CA ALA A 56 2.29 -27.28 3.98
C ALA A 56 2.20 -27.79 2.54
N ALA A 57 1.02 -27.85 1.93
CA ALA A 57 0.85 -28.20 0.52
C ALA A 57 1.47 -27.12 -0.39
N ALA A 58 1.28 -25.84 -0.09
CA ALA A 58 1.90 -24.75 -0.86
C ALA A 58 3.42 -24.78 -0.78
N ASP A 59 3.99 -25.12 0.37
CA ASP A 59 5.45 -25.23 0.56
C ASP A 59 6.09 -26.39 -0.21
N ARG A 60 5.31 -27.41 -0.58
CA ARG A 60 5.75 -28.51 -1.46
C ARG A 60 5.92 -28.12 -2.93
N LEU A 61 5.47 -26.94 -3.37
CA LEU A 61 5.72 -26.42 -4.72
C LEU A 61 7.22 -26.10 -4.91
N SER A 62 8.03 -27.11 -5.02
CA SER A 62 9.50 -27.04 -5.11
C SER A 62 9.98 -26.80 -6.55
N PRO A 63 11.22 -26.30 -6.75
CA PRO A 63 11.84 -26.22 -8.07
C PRO A 63 11.85 -27.55 -8.83
N ALA A 64 12.09 -28.66 -8.12
CA ALA A 64 12.12 -30.00 -8.70
C ALA A 64 10.75 -30.42 -9.26
N LEU A 65 9.67 -30.16 -8.50
CA LEU A 65 8.31 -30.46 -8.94
C LEU A 65 7.92 -29.64 -10.17
N ILE A 66 8.25 -28.35 -10.16
CA ILE A 66 7.98 -27.45 -11.28
C ILE A 66 8.79 -27.88 -12.51
N ARG A 67 10.09 -28.19 -12.34
CA ARG A 67 10.96 -28.69 -13.42
C ARG A 67 10.38 -29.95 -14.06
N LYS A 68 9.97 -30.93 -13.27
CA LYS A 68 9.33 -32.16 -13.76
C LYS A 68 8.11 -31.86 -14.63
N GLN A 69 7.31 -30.90 -14.24
CA GLN A 69 6.13 -30.48 -15.02
C GLN A 69 6.51 -29.76 -16.32
N LEU A 70 7.53 -28.89 -16.28
CA LEU A 70 8.04 -28.20 -17.47
C LEU A 70 8.69 -29.18 -18.46
N ASP A 71 9.46 -30.13 -17.96
CA ASP A 71 10.06 -31.17 -18.78
C ASP A 71 9.00 -32.02 -19.49
N TYR A 72 7.94 -32.41 -18.78
CA TYR A 72 6.82 -33.13 -19.37
C TYR A 72 6.22 -32.37 -20.56
N TRP A 73 5.87 -31.08 -20.37
CA TRP A 73 5.28 -30.27 -21.44
C TRP A 73 6.26 -29.97 -22.58
N THR A 74 7.52 -29.73 -22.25
CA THR A 74 8.57 -29.54 -23.27
C THR A 74 8.77 -30.77 -24.15
N LEU A 75 8.72 -31.97 -23.54
CA LEU A 75 8.83 -33.24 -24.30
C LEU A 75 7.57 -33.55 -25.11
N LEU A 76 6.39 -33.12 -24.61
CA LEU A 76 5.13 -33.39 -25.31
C LEU A 76 4.93 -32.45 -26.50
N LEU A 77 5.21 -31.15 -26.32
CA LEU A 77 4.90 -30.09 -27.30
C LEU A 77 6.11 -29.72 -28.18
N GLY A 78 7.33 -29.96 -27.71
CA GLY A 78 8.53 -29.56 -28.40
C GLY A 78 8.92 -30.53 -29.50
N PRO A 79 9.89 -30.16 -30.36
CA PRO A 79 10.41 -31.03 -31.41
C PRO A 79 11.08 -32.25 -30.80
N LYS A 80 10.88 -33.39 -31.48
CA LYS A 80 11.43 -34.68 -31.06
C LYS A 80 12.76 -34.90 -31.77
N PHE A 81 13.85 -34.86 -31.02
CA PHE A 81 15.19 -35.14 -31.53
C PHE A 81 15.71 -36.50 -31.03
N SER A 82 16.39 -37.20 -31.88
CA SER A 82 17.16 -38.41 -31.54
C SER A 82 18.31 -38.05 -30.57
N LYS A 83 18.90 -39.05 -29.91
CA LYS A 83 20.09 -38.84 -29.06
C LYS A 83 21.26 -38.25 -29.84
N LYS A 84 21.44 -38.67 -31.10
CA LYS A 84 22.50 -38.19 -32.00
C LYS A 84 22.32 -36.72 -32.32
N GLU A 85 21.12 -36.30 -32.71
CA GLU A 85 20.81 -34.89 -33.04
C GLU A 85 20.98 -34.00 -31.80
N ARG A 86 20.50 -34.42 -30.63
CA ARG A 86 20.69 -33.68 -29.39
C ARG A 86 22.17 -33.49 -29.04
N GLY A 87 22.98 -34.51 -29.23
CA GLY A 87 24.41 -34.44 -29.02
C GLY A 87 25.11 -33.49 -30.01
N GLN A 88 24.76 -33.60 -31.30
CA GLN A 88 25.29 -32.68 -32.33
C GLN A 88 24.94 -31.24 -32.12
N MET A 89 23.72 -30.93 -31.67
CA MET A 89 23.23 -29.56 -31.38
C MET A 89 23.64 -29.06 -30.01
N ASN A 90 24.26 -29.87 -29.16
CA ASN A 90 24.58 -29.57 -27.77
C ASN A 90 23.36 -28.98 -27.02
N LEU A 91 22.19 -29.58 -27.23
CA LEU A 91 20.94 -29.10 -26.63
C LEU A 91 20.88 -29.37 -25.15
N SER A 92 20.90 -28.30 -24.37
CA SER A 92 20.62 -28.32 -22.93
C SER A 92 19.37 -27.49 -22.60
N ARG A 93 18.67 -27.86 -21.53
CA ARG A 93 17.49 -27.13 -21.07
C ARG A 93 17.85 -26.30 -19.87
N PHE A 94 17.48 -25.03 -19.93
CA PHE A 94 17.61 -24.10 -18.84
C PHE A 94 16.26 -23.43 -18.60
N TYR A 95 15.77 -23.49 -17.37
CA TYR A 95 14.54 -22.83 -16.95
C TYR A 95 14.84 -21.60 -16.12
N ALA A 96 14.32 -20.47 -16.58
CA ALA A 96 14.46 -19.17 -15.91
C ALA A 96 13.10 -18.57 -15.57
N ILE A 97 13.03 -17.90 -14.44
CA ILE A 97 11.86 -17.16 -13.99
C ILE A 97 11.90 -15.78 -14.65
N ALA A 98 10.98 -15.52 -15.59
CA ALA A 98 10.83 -14.22 -16.25
C ALA A 98 9.93 -13.29 -15.45
N GLN A 99 8.83 -13.83 -14.91
CA GLN A 99 7.86 -13.14 -14.09
C GLN A 99 7.43 -14.07 -12.97
N ILE A 100 7.18 -13.49 -11.79
CA ILE A 100 6.67 -14.23 -10.64
C ILE A 100 5.70 -13.37 -9.85
N GLU A 101 4.68 -14.01 -9.33
CA GLU A 101 3.71 -13.46 -8.42
C GLU A 101 3.67 -14.30 -7.15
N TYR A 102 3.86 -13.65 -6.02
CA TYR A 102 3.82 -14.25 -4.69
C TYR A 102 2.60 -13.72 -3.95
N CYS A 103 1.67 -14.61 -3.62
CA CYS A 103 0.39 -14.26 -3.05
C CYS A 103 0.32 -14.61 -1.56
N ARG A 104 -0.23 -13.70 -0.74
CA ARG A 104 -0.60 -13.92 0.65
C ARG A 104 -2.02 -13.44 0.92
N ASN A 105 -2.79 -14.25 1.63
CA ASN A 105 -4.13 -13.91 2.07
C ASN A 105 -4.14 -13.62 3.57
N PHE A 106 -4.72 -12.49 3.97
CA PHE A 106 -4.97 -12.13 5.36
C PHE A 106 -6.43 -12.41 5.69
N ILE A 107 -6.64 -13.46 6.47
CA ILE A 107 -7.97 -13.88 6.94
C ILE A 107 -8.13 -13.39 8.38
N PHE A 108 -9.23 -12.72 8.68
CA PHE A 108 -9.50 -12.18 10.00
C PHE A 108 -10.34 -13.16 10.83
N LYS A 109 -9.94 -13.42 12.08
CA LYS A 109 -10.62 -14.33 13.00
C LYS A 109 -12.03 -13.87 13.39
N ARG A 110 -12.32 -12.58 13.29
CA ARG A 110 -13.62 -12.00 13.59
C ARG A 110 -14.20 -11.37 12.34
N HIS A 111 -15.53 -11.34 12.24
CA HIS A 111 -16.23 -10.58 11.20
C HIS A 111 -15.92 -9.09 11.36
N PHE A 112 -14.84 -8.68 10.76
CA PHE A 112 -14.51 -7.26 10.57
C PHE A 112 -15.04 -6.85 9.20
N PRO A 113 -15.51 -5.62 9.03
CA PRO A 113 -15.81 -5.11 7.71
C PRO A 113 -14.49 -4.95 6.94
N ILE A 114 -14.09 -6.01 6.23
CA ILE A 114 -12.84 -6.10 5.46
C ILE A 114 -12.70 -4.91 4.53
N HIS A 115 -13.82 -4.49 3.94
CA HIS A 115 -13.88 -3.28 3.11
C HIS A 115 -13.34 -2.04 3.83
N LYS A 116 -13.76 -1.79 5.08
CA LYS A 116 -13.25 -0.65 5.87
C LYS A 116 -11.77 -0.77 6.21
N ILE A 117 -11.29 -2.00 6.45
CA ILE A 117 -9.86 -2.23 6.67
C ILE A 117 -9.10 -1.96 5.38
N PHE A 118 -9.61 -2.39 4.24
CA PHE A 118 -9.00 -2.17 2.94
C PHE A 118 -8.97 -0.68 2.59
N GLU A 119 -10.08 0.04 2.71
CA GLU A 119 -10.13 1.50 2.48
C GLU A 119 -9.09 2.22 3.34
N ARG A 120 -9.04 1.91 4.64
CA ARG A 120 -8.06 2.49 5.54
C ARG A 120 -6.63 2.09 5.19
N SER A 121 -6.42 0.88 4.72
CA SER A 121 -5.12 0.41 4.22
C SER A 121 -4.68 1.19 2.97
N CYS A 122 -5.60 1.48 2.05
CA CYS A 122 -5.35 2.32 0.89
C CYS A 122 -4.97 3.75 1.29
N GLU A 123 -5.73 4.37 2.20
CA GLU A 123 -5.41 5.70 2.73
C GLU A 123 -4.00 5.73 3.33
N VAL A 124 -3.71 4.79 4.23
CA VAL A 124 -2.38 4.66 4.86
C VAL A 124 -1.30 4.47 3.79
N GLY A 125 -1.55 3.64 2.79
CA GLY A 125 -0.63 3.39 1.70
C GLY A 125 -0.38 4.63 0.84
N LEU A 126 -1.41 5.35 0.45
CA LEU A 126 -1.28 6.56 -0.36
C LEU A 126 -0.54 7.68 0.37
N TRP A 127 -0.76 7.85 1.67
CA TRP A 127 -0.30 9.00 2.43
C TRP A 127 0.99 8.76 3.21
N ARG A 128 1.31 7.50 3.55
CA ARG A 128 2.46 7.15 4.41
C ARG A 128 3.56 6.35 3.75
N LEU A 129 3.30 5.75 2.60
CA LEU A 129 4.32 5.05 1.83
C LEU A 129 5.20 6.05 1.08
N THR A 130 6.07 6.71 1.82
CA THR A 130 7.13 7.55 1.22
C THR A 130 8.12 6.69 0.42
N ALA A 131 8.90 7.32 -0.45
CA ALA A 131 9.96 6.65 -1.20
C ALA A 131 10.91 5.84 -0.31
N ASN A 132 11.28 6.38 0.85
CA ASN A 132 12.13 5.70 1.82
C ASN A 132 11.44 4.47 2.41
N ARG A 133 10.16 4.56 2.76
CA ARG A 133 9.39 3.44 3.31
C ARG A 133 9.17 2.33 2.28
N ILE A 134 8.89 2.67 1.03
CA ILE A 134 8.85 1.70 -0.06
C ILE A 134 10.19 0.98 -0.15
N SER A 135 11.30 1.69 -0.08
CA SER A 135 12.64 1.10 -0.11
C SER A 135 12.93 0.20 1.10
N GLU A 136 12.49 0.57 2.30
CA GLU A 136 12.61 -0.26 3.49
C GLU A 136 11.80 -1.55 3.37
N ILE A 137 10.57 -1.49 2.85
CA ILE A 137 9.70 -2.65 2.61
C ILE A 137 10.39 -3.60 1.63
N PHE A 138 10.82 -3.09 0.48
CA PHE A 138 11.52 -3.91 -0.52
C PHE A 138 12.95 -4.31 -0.11
N GLY A 139 13.50 -3.65 0.93
CA GLY A 139 14.78 -3.97 1.51
C GLY A 139 15.98 -3.62 0.63
N VAL A 140 15.84 -2.60 -0.21
CA VAL A 140 16.90 -2.12 -1.11
C VAL A 140 16.90 -0.59 -1.08
N ARG A 141 18.09 0.00 -0.86
CA ARG A 141 18.24 1.46 -0.82
C ARG A 141 17.96 2.08 -2.19
N LEU A 142 17.25 3.20 -2.18
CA LEU A 142 17.14 4.07 -3.34
C LEU A 142 18.48 4.78 -3.57
N ASN A 143 18.86 4.90 -4.81
CA ASN A 143 19.97 5.76 -5.23
C ASN A 143 19.49 6.75 -6.31
N ILE A 144 20.30 7.78 -6.56
CA ILE A 144 20.01 8.81 -7.57
C ILE A 144 19.78 8.24 -8.98
N ARG A 145 20.33 7.07 -9.27
CA ARG A 145 20.22 6.38 -10.57
C ARG A 145 19.06 5.36 -10.59
N LEU A 146 18.04 5.57 -9.77
CA LEU A 146 16.88 4.67 -9.79
C LEU A 146 16.26 4.64 -11.19
N ARG A 147 16.36 3.46 -11.83
CA ARG A 147 15.64 3.17 -13.06
C ARG A 147 14.38 2.37 -12.72
N GLY A 148 13.25 2.79 -13.23
CA GLY A 148 11.96 2.15 -12.99
C GLY A 148 10.97 3.03 -12.21
N LYS A 149 9.78 2.49 -11.98
CA LYS A 149 8.67 3.22 -11.35
C LYS A 149 8.77 3.17 -9.82
N LEU A 150 8.59 4.32 -9.20
CA LEU A 150 8.36 4.47 -7.78
C LEU A 150 7.09 5.31 -7.60
N ALA A 151 6.00 4.67 -7.19
CA ALA A 151 4.71 5.34 -7.01
C ALA A 151 3.78 4.50 -6.12
N THR A 152 2.77 5.16 -5.56
CA THR A 152 1.59 4.51 -5.00
C THR A 152 0.37 4.93 -5.80
N VAL A 153 -0.50 3.99 -6.11
CA VAL A 153 -1.69 4.21 -6.95
C VAL A 153 -2.84 3.38 -6.40
N VAL A 154 -4.04 3.95 -6.42
CA VAL A 154 -5.28 3.19 -6.28
C VAL A 154 -5.95 3.16 -7.64
N ASP A 155 -6.10 1.97 -8.20
CA ASP A 155 -6.78 1.77 -9.46
C ASP A 155 -8.17 1.17 -9.21
N GLN A 156 -9.14 1.59 -9.99
CA GLN A 156 -10.41 0.90 -10.10
C GLN A 156 -10.30 -0.12 -11.24
N ILE A 157 -10.56 -1.39 -10.93
CA ILE A 157 -10.62 -2.46 -11.93
C ILE A 157 -12.08 -2.81 -12.24
N GLU A 158 -12.30 -3.64 -13.27
CA GLU A 158 -13.62 -4.13 -13.63
C GLU A 158 -14.41 -4.62 -12.41
N HIS A 159 -15.72 -4.39 -12.40
CA HIS A 159 -16.65 -4.71 -11.32
C HIS A 159 -16.51 -3.87 -10.04
N GLY A 160 -15.93 -2.67 -10.12
CA GLY A 160 -15.93 -1.72 -9.00
C GLY A 160 -14.98 -2.01 -7.86
N HIS A 161 -14.08 -2.99 -8.01
CA HIS A 161 -13.07 -3.29 -7.01
C HIS A 161 -11.87 -2.36 -7.14
N HIS A 162 -11.45 -1.78 -6.02
CA HIS A 162 -10.23 -1.00 -5.96
C HIS A 162 -9.02 -1.89 -5.74
N VAL A 163 -7.90 -1.52 -6.35
CA VAL A 163 -6.59 -2.17 -6.16
C VAL A 163 -5.57 -1.11 -5.76
N PHE A 164 -4.99 -1.28 -4.58
CA PHE A 164 -3.85 -0.47 -4.16
C PHE A 164 -2.56 -1.10 -4.67
N ARG A 165 -1.69 -0.29 -5.30
CA ARG A 165 -0.36 -0.71 -5.77
C ARG A 165 0.73 0.20 -5.24
N ALA A 166 1.81 -0.39 -4.76
CA ALA A 166 3.05 0.29 -4.43
C ALA A 166 4.16 -0.22 -5.34
N TYR A 167 4.62 0.64 -6.24
CA TYR A 167 5.62 0.31 -7.25
C TYR A 167 7.04 0.55 -6.75
N TRP A 168 7.92 -0.37 -7.12
CA TRP A 168 9.36 -0.24 -6.91
C TRP A 168 10.12 -0.91 -8.07
N LYS A 169 10.76 -0.11 -8.94
CA LYS A 169 11.41 -0.57 -10.17
C LYS A 169 10.46 -1.40 -11.06
N ASN A 170 10.82 -2.66 -11.33
CA ASN A 170 10.05 -3.61 -12.13
C ASN A 170 9.19 -4.54 -11.25
N ALA A 171 8.96 -4.17 -10.00
CA ALA A 171 8.11 -4.88 -9.07
C ALA A 171 7.04 -3.97 -8.47
N PHE A 172 5.98 -4.57 -7.98
CA PHE A 172 4.95 -3.87 -7.23
C PHE A 172 4.28 -4.79 -6.21
N LEU A 173 3.94 -4.22 -5.08
CA LEU A 173 2.99 -4.78 -4.14
C LEU A 173 1.59 -4.37 -4.57
N LYS A 174 0.69 -5.32 -4.62
CA LYS A 174 -0.71 -5.14 -4.97
C LYS A 174 -1.56 -5.65 -3.82
N GLN A 175 -2.50 -4.85 -3.36
CA GLN A 175 -3.44 -5.22 -2.31
C GLN A 175 -4.86 -4.96 -2.76
N TYR A 176 -5.75 -5.89 -2.50
CA TYR A 176 -7.17 -5.78 -2.79
C TYR A 176 -8.01 -6.71 -1.92
N GLU A 177 -9.26 -6.36 -1.78
CA GLU A 177 -10.27 -7.20 -1.18
C GLU A 177 -10.71 -8.28 -2.16
N LYS A 178 -10.82 -9.51 -1.69
CA LYS A 178 -11.31 -10.63 -2.50
C LYS A 178 -12.56 -11.23 -1.86
N PHE A 179 -13.70 -11.15 -2.60
CA PHE A 179 -15.00 -11.71 -2.23
C PHE A 179 -15.51 -11.32 -0.83
N SER A 180 -15.14 -10.15 -0.33
CA SER A 180 -15.48 -9.68 1.03
C SER A 180 -15.07 -10.65 2.16
N ARG A 181 -14.08 -11.51 1.91
CA ARG A 181 -13.64 -12.56 2.83
C ARG A 181 -12.23 -12.34 3.39
N PHE A 182 -11.33 -11.82 2.57
CA PHE A 182 -9.94 -11.59 2.98
C PHE A 182 -9.28 -10.49 2.16
N LEU A 183 -8.21 -9.93 2.70
CA LEU A 183 -7.30 -9.06 1.97
C LEU A 183 -6.21 -9.90 1.32
N ARG A 184 -6.04 -9.73 0.01
CA ARG A 184 -4.98 -10.37 -0.76
C ARG A 184 -3.86 -9.38 -0.99
N ASN A 185 -2.65 -9.77 -0.60
CA ASN A 185 -1.42 -9.07 -0.91
C ASN A 185 -0.62 -9.90 -1.91
N GLU A 186 -0.27 -9.31 -3.03
CA GLU A 186 0.52 -9.93 -4.08
C GLU A 186 1.78 -9.10 -4.32
N LEU A 187 2.93 -9.76 -4.31
CA LEU A 187 4.19 -9.17 -4.75
C LEU A 187 4.50 -9.70 -6.14
N CYS A 188 4.43 -8.83 -7.13
CA CYS A 188 4.72 -9.15 -8.53
C CYS A 188 6.10 -8.61 -8.91
N SER A 189 6.88 -9.38 -9.66
CA SER A 189 8.15 -8.94 -10.21
C SER A 189 8.39 -9.48 -11.60
N ASN A 190 8.82 -8.61 -12.50
CA ASN A 190 9.25 -8.93 -13.85
C ASN A 190 10.79 -9.00 -13.97
N ASN A 191 11.53 -8.71 -12.88
CA ASN A 191 12.98 -8.74 -12.89
C ASN A 191 13.57 -9.08 -11.52
N LEU A 192 13.93 -10.34 -11.30
CA LEU A 192 14.51 -10.80 -10.03
C LEU A 192 15.88 -10.19 -9.71
N ARG A 193 16.61 -9.71 -10.72
CA ARG A 193 17.91 -9.05 -10.52
C ARG A 193 17.79 -7.75 -9.69
N ASP A 194 16.63 -7.11 -9.69
CA ASP A 194 16.37 -5.94 -8.86
C ASP A 194 16.49 -6.23 -7.36
N PHE A 195 16.28 -7.48 -6.97
CA PHE A 195 16.40 -7.97 -5.59
C PHE A 195 17.76 -8.65 -5.31
N GLY A 196 18.69 -8.61 -6.26
CA GLY A 196 19.97 -9.33 -6.16
C GLY A 196 19.81 -10.84 -6.32
N LEU A 197 18.73 -11.32 -6.92
CA LEU A 197 18.41 -12.74 -7.08
C LEU A 197 18.72 -13.22 -8.50
N LYS A 198 19.16 -14.49 -8.61
CA LYS A 198 19.35 -15.17 -9.88
C LYS A 198 18.01 -15.62 -10.46
N LYS A 199 17.91 -15.64 -11.80
CA LYS A 199 16.67 -16.00 -12.52
C LYS A 199 16.44 -17.51 -12.67
N GLY A 200 17.45 -18.36 -12.45
CA GLY A 200 17.30 -19.81 -12.61
C GLY A 200 16.22 -20.39 -11.69
N LEU A 201 15.44 -21.33 -12.19
CA LEU A 201 14.36 -21.99 -11.44
C LEU A 201 14.86 -22.61 -10.12
N ASP A 202 16.11 -23.05 -10.06
CA ASP A 202 16.75 -23.62 -8.86
C ASP A 202 16.86 -22.62 -7.71
N HIS A 203 16.72 -21.33 -7.98
CA HIS A 203 16.74 -20.27 -6.98
C HIS A 203 15.33 -19.87 -6.47
N LEU A 204 14.27 -20.61 -6.83
CA LEU A 204 12.89 -20.30 -6.45
C LEU A 204 12.70 -20.17 -4.93
N ASP A 205 13.36 -21.01 -4.14
CA ASP A 205 13.25 -20.96 -2.67
C ASP A 205 13.85 -19.66 -2.09
N ALA A 206 14.96 -19.19 -2.66
CA ALA A 206 15.53 -17.90 -2.30
C ALA A 206 14.59 -16.74 -2.68
N VAL A 207 13.92 -16.83 -3.82
CA VAL A 207 12.91 -15.86 -4.26
C VAL A 207 11.73 -15.86 -3.29
N ARG A 208 11.19 -17.05 -2.95
CA ARG A 208 10.08 -17.22 -1.99
C ARG A 208 10.42 -16.56 -0.65
N LYS A 209 11.58 -16.90 -0.08
CA LYS A 209 12.03 -16.33 1.19
C LYS A 209 12.16 -14.80 1.14
N ARG A 210 12.72 -14.27 0.05
CA ARG A 210 12.85 -12.81 -0.13
C ARG A 210 11.48 -12.12 -0.24
N PHE A 211 10.56 -12.71 -0.99
CA PHE A 211 9.22 -12.15 -1.18
C PHE A 211 8.36 -12.24 0.08
N GLN A 212 8.53 -13.31 0.86
CA GLN A 212 7.92 -13.42 2.18
C GLN A 212 8.36 -12.27 3.10
N ILE A 213 9.66 -12.00 3.20
CA ILE A 213 10.18 -10.89 4.01
C ILE A 213 9.60 -9.54 3.57
N ILE A 214 9.46 -9.30 2.26
CA ILE A 214 8.89 -8.05 1.74
C ILE A 214 7.41 -7.93 2.11
N THR A 215 6.63 -8.99 1.94
CA THR A 215 5.21 -9.00 2.30
C THR A 215 4.99 -8.90 3.81
N ASP A 216 5.87 -9.49 4.64
CA ASP A 216 5.85 -9.34 6.10
C ASP A 216 6.11 -7.90 6.54
N ARG A 217 7.11 -7.25 5.94
CA ARG A 217 7.39 -5.82 6.20
C ARG A 217 6.23 -4.91 5.79
N SER A 218 5.59 -5.21 4.66
CA SER A 218 4.41 -4.49 4.22
C SER A 218 3.25 -4.64 5.21
N ALA A 219 2.99 -5.86 5.67
CA ALA A 219 1.94 -6.14 6.66
C ALA A 219 2.24 -5.47 8.01
N ALA A 220 3.49 -5.53 8.48
CA ALA A 220 3.92 -4.87 9.72
C ALA A 220 3.75 -3.35 9.63
N PHE A 221 4.14 -2.75 8.50
CA PHE A 221 3.92 -1.32 8.25
C PHE A 221 2.44 -0.95 8.33
N GLN A 222 1.56 -1.73 7.71
CA GLN A 222 0.12 -1.49 7.75
C GLN A 222 -0.44 -1.65 9.16
N ALA A 223 -0.09 -2.72 9.87
CA ALA A 223 -0.54 -2.98 11.24
C ALA A 223 -0.13 -1.86 12.20
N GLU A 224 1.11 -1.38 12.12
CA GLU A 224 1.62 -0.25 12.91
C GLU A 224 0.80 1.02 12.67
N ARG A 225 0.30 1.22 11.46
CA ARG A 225 -0.36 2.46 11.04
C ARG A 225 -1.88 2.43 11.13
N LEU A 226 -2.50 1.26 11.08
CA LEU A 226 -3.94 1.13 11.29
C LEU A 226 -4.36 1.45 12.73
N ASN A 227 -3.45 1.28 13.69
CA ASN A 227 -3.65 1.55 15.12
C ASN A 227 -3.27 3.00 15.51
N VAL A 228 -3.56 3.99 14.66
CA VAL A 228 -3.31 5.40 15.02
C VAL A 228 -4.32 5.85 16.07
N HIS A 229 -3.85 6.02 17.29
CA HIS A 229 -4.59 6.68 18.34
C HIS A 229 -4.46 8.21 18.23
N VAL A 230 -5.51 8.92 18.57
CA VAL A 230 -5.44 10.40 18.70
C VAL A 230 -4.59 10.73 19.92
N ASP A 231 -3.45 11.36 19.68
CA ASP A 231 -2.54 11.83 20.76
C ASP A 231 -2.96 13.25 21.17
N PHE A 232 -3.94 13.36 22.06
CA PHE A 232 -4.38 14.66 22.59
C PHE A 232 -3.24 15.46 23.26
N PRO A 233 -2.36 14.87 24.08
CA PRO A 233 -1.19 15.59 24.59
C PRO A 233 -0.29 16.16 23.50
N LEU A 234 -0.13 15.45 22.35
CA LEU A 234 0.61 15.99 21.22
C LEU A 234 -0.10 17.21 20.61
N LEU A 235 -1.43 17.16 20.44
CA LEU A 235 -2.22 18.28 19.91
C LEU A 235 -2.13 19.52 20.81
N GLN A 236 -2.22 19.34 22.13
CA GLN A 236 -2.07 20.42 23.10
C GLN A 236 -0.68 21.06 23.02
N ARG A 237 0.38 20.25 22.98
CA ARG A 237 1.76 20.75 22.84
C ARG A 237 1.97 21.49 21.51
N LEU A 238 1.37 21.01 20.42
CA LEU A 238 1.46 21.68 19.12
C LEU A 238 0.75 23.03 19.08
N ALA A 239 -0.35 23.17 19.81
CA ALA A 239 -1.10 24.43 19.89
C ALA A 239 -0.35 25.55 20.62
N LEU A 240 0.65 25.19 21.44
CA LEU A 240 1.45 26.15 22.20
C LEU A 240 2.64 26.66 21.37
N PRO A 241 3.07 27.93 21.57
CA PRO A 241 4.29 28.44 20.96
C PRO A 241 5.52 27.73 21.54
N ILE A 242 6.56 27.59 20.73
CA ILE A 242 7.85 27.01 21.15
C ILE A 242 8.98 27.97 20.83
N THR A 243 10.05 27.89 21.62
CA THR A 243 11.28 28.67 21.38
C THR A 243 12.40 27.68 21.00
N VAL A 244 13.07 27.93 19.89
CA VAL A 244 14.21 27.14 19.42
C VAL A 244 15.37 28.11 19.20
N GLY A 245 16.40 28.02 20.05
CA GLY A 245 17.44 29.04 20.13
C GLY A 245 16.84 30.40 20.55
N SER A 246 17.11 31.45 19.79
CA SER A 246 16.57 32.79 19.99
C SER A 246 15.22 33.06 19.28
N VAL A 247 14.70 32.09 18.52
CA VAL A 247 13.52 32.27 17.68
C VAL A 247 12.30 31.63 18.32
N ARG A 248 11.24 32.43 18.50
CA ARG A 248 9.93 31.95 18.97
C ARG A 248 9.03 31.63 17.75
N TYR A 249 8.49 30.40 17.73
CA TYR A 249 7.55 29.94 16.74
C TYR A 249 6.16 29.85 17.34
N PRO A 250 5.10 30.41 16.67
CA PRO A 250 3.73 30.28 17.16
C PRO A 250 3.25 28.83 17.08
N GLY A 251 2.27 28.50 17.93
CA GLY A 251 1.66 27.17 17.95
C GLY A 251 0.92 26.82 16.65
N ILE A 252 0.74 25.53 16.41
CA ILE A 252 0.03 24.97 15.25
C ILE A 252 -1.32 24.47 15.73
N LYS A 253 -2.39 25.11 15.27
CA LYS A 253 -3.76 24.75 15.66
C LYS A 253 -4.37 23.79 14.64
N ILE A 254 -5.15 22.82 15.12
CA ILE A 254 -5.76 21.76 14.30
C ILE A 254 -6.76 22.29 13.26
N HIS A 255 -7.29 23.48 13.47
CA HIS A 255 -8.24 24.15 12.56
C HIS A 255 -7.55 25.17 11.62
N ASP A 256 -6.22 25.28 11.63
CA ASP A 256 -5.49 26.18 10.73
C ASP A 256 -5.53 25.64 9.30
N THR A 257 -6.51 26.11 8.52
CA THR A 257 -6.76 25.68 7.14
C THR A 257 -5.52 25.80 6.26
N ARG A 258 -4.71 26.82 6.48
CA ARG A 258 -3.50 27.08 5.72
C ARG A 258 -2.44 25.99 5.99
N ILE A 259 -2.28 25.61 7.25
CA ILE A 259 -1.38 24.53 7.65
C ILE A 259 -1.92 23.17 7.21
N ILE A 260 -3.24 22.94 7.30
CA ILE A 260 -3.87 21.70 6.81
C ILE A 260 -3.56 21.50 5.32
N ARG A 261 -3.80 22.52 4.48
CA ARG A 261 -3.50 22.47 3.03
C ARG A 261 -2.01 22.22 2.75
N LEU A 262 -1.13 22.87 3.51
CA LEU A 262 0.32 22.67 3.38
C LEU A 262 0.74 21.24 3.75
N LEU A 263 0.20 20.70 4.84
CA LEU A 263 0.47 19.33 5.26
C LEU A 263 -0.06 18.31 4.26
N GLU A 264 -1.20 18.57 3.63
CA GLU A 264 -1.77 17.72 2.57
C GLU A 264 -0.85 17.64 1.35
N VAL A 265 -0.38 18.78 0.83
CA VAL A 265 0.57 18.81 -0.27
C VAL A 265 1.89 18.12 0.10
N LEU A 266 2.40 18.36 1.30
CA LEU A 266 3.64 17.73 1.77
C LEU A 266 3.52 16.20 1.93
N LEU A 267 2.35 15.69 2.29
CA LEU A 267 2.08 14.25 2.36
C LEU A 267 2.09 13.62 0.95
N HIS A 268 1.41 14.23 -0.01
CA HIS A 268 1.42 13.75 -1.40
C HIS A 268 2.84 13.79 -2.00
N GLY A 269 3.66 14.75 -1.58
CA GLY A 269 5.06 14.84 -1.96
C GLY A 269 5.99 13.81 -1.31
N GLY A 270 5.50 13.01 -0.38
CA GLY A 270 6.30 12.00 0.33
C GLY A 270 6.96 10.95 -0.57
N ASN A 271 6.45 10.75 -1.77
CA ASN A 271 6.98 9.82 -2.76
C ASN A 271 8.12 10.41 -3.62
N MET A 272 8.41 11.70 -3.52
CA MET A 272 9.51 12.32 -4.27
C MET A 272 10.85 12.04 -3.61
N VAL A 273 11.72 11.40 -4.37
CA VAL A 273 13.11 11.16 -3.96
C VAL A 273 13.84 12.51 -3.90
N GLY A 274 14.36 12.83 -2.70
CA GLY A 274 15.11 14.08 -2.49
C GLY A 274 14.28 15.25 -1.96
N GLY A 275 12.95 15.10 -1.77
CA GLY A 275 12.08 16.13 -1.22
C GLY A 275 11.66 17.22 -2.22
N TRP A 276 10.95 18.22 -1.76
CA TRP A 276 10.37 19.29 -2.56
C TRP A 276 11.01 20.65 -2.27
N SER A 277 11.30 21.42 -3.29
CA SER A 277 11.68 22.82 -3.14
C SER A 277 10.46 23.68 -2.73
N ALA A 278 10.71 24.82 -2.08
CA ALA A 278 9.64 25.75 -1.73
C ALA A 278 8.81 26.21 -2.95
N LYS A 279 9.46 26.33 -4.13
CA LYS A 279 8.79 26.73 -5.37
C LYS A 279 7.79 25.67 -5.86
N GLN A 280 8.19 24.38 -5.79
CA GLN A 280 7.32 23.26 -6.15
C GLN A 280 6.14 23.12 -5.17
N ILE A 281 6.39 23.24 -3.87
CA ILE A 281 5.32 23.22 -2.84
C ILE A 281 4.34 24.35 -3.08
N HIS A 282 4.83 25.58 -3.36
CA HIS A 282 3.98 26.74 -3.65
C HIS A 282 3.10 26.51 -4.87
N GLN A 283 3.68 26.06 -5.97
CA GLN A 283 2.93 25.76 -7.19
C GLN A 283 1.87 24.68 -6.95
N ALA A 284 2.23 23.61 -6.25
CA ALA A 284 1.29 22.54 -5.91
C ALA A 284 0.12 23.06 -5.06
N LEU A 285 0.37 23.92 -4.06
CA LEU A 285 -0.68 24.55 -3.25
C LEU A 285 -1.63 25.39 -4.09
N LEU A 286 -1.09 26.26 -4.96
CA LEU A 286 -1.91 27.09 -5.82
C LEU A 286 -2.79 26.26 -6.74
N THR A 287 -2.23 25.21 -7.36
CA THR A 287 -2.96 24.34 -8.29
C THR A 287 -3.99 23.49 -7.58
N THR A 288 -3.61 22.81 -6.48
CA THR A 288 -4.50 21.85 -5.78
C THR A 288 -5.70 22.53 -5.14
N PHE A 289 -5.52 23.75 -4.60
CA PHE A 289 -6.57 24.46 -3.86
C PHE A 289 -7.12 25.68 -4.62
N HIS A 290 -6.80 25.82 -5.89
CA HIS A 290 -7.24 26.92 -6.75
C HIS A 290 -7.00 28.31 -6.14
N LEU A 291 -5.82 28.49 -5.50
CA LEU A 291 -5.47 29.73 -4.84
C LEU A 291 -4.80 30.67 -5.82
N SER A 292 -5.10 31.98 -5.69
CA SER A 292 -4.33 33.01 -6.40
C SER A 292 -2.99 33.27 -5.70
N PRO A 293 -1.93 33.65 -6.45
CA PRO A 293 -0.64 34.04 -5.86
C PRO A 293 -0.73 35.19 -4.87
N ASN A 294 -1.74 36.07 -5.01
CA ASN A 294 -2.01 37.16 -4.09
C ASN A 294 -2.64 36.66 -2.76
N ALA A 295 -3.45 35.59 -2.81
CA ALA A 295 -4.06 35.02 -1.61
C ALA A 295 -3.06 34.22 -0.78
N TYR A 296 -2.06 33.58 -1.41
CA TYR A 296 -1.01 32.82 -0.73
C TYR A 296 0.33 33.00 -1.42
N GLY A 297 1.11 33.94 -0.95
CA GLY A 297 2.42 34.28 -1.54
C GLY A 297 3.55 33.38 -1.06
N LEU A 298 4.65 33.37 -1.81
CA LEU A 298 5.84 32.56 -1.50
C LEU A 298 6.46 32.91 -0.13
N ASN A 299 6.39 34.17 0.30
CA ASN A 299 6.90 34.59 1.61
C ASN A 299 6.05 34.01 2.74
N GLN A 300 4.75 33.91 2.54
CA GLN A 300 3.82 33.29 3.49
C GLN A 300 4.09 31.79 3.60
N LEU A 301 4.30 31.11 2.48
CA LEU A 301 4.74 29.71 2.48
C LEU A 301 6.08 29.53 3.22
N ARG A 302 7.06 30.39 2.98
CA ARG A 302 8.36 30.32 3.69
C ARG A 302 8.21 30.49 5.20
N TYR A 303 7.27 31.32 5.63
CA TYR A 303 6.92 31.47 7.04
C TYR A 303 6.33 30.17 7.58
N ASP A 304 5.37 29.57 6.90
CA ASP A 304 4.72 28.33 7.33
C ASP A 304 5.69 27.15 7.35
N LEU A 305 6.58 27.04 6.38
CA LEU A 305 7.66 26.02 6.36
C LEU A 305 8.63 26.20 7.54
N ARG A 306 8.97 27.44 7.91
CA ARG A 306 9.79 27.73 9.10
C ARG A 306 9.06 27.32 10.38
N LYS A 307 7.76 27.63 10.48
CA LYS A 307 6.90 27.23 11.60
C LYS A 307 6.86 25.71 11.77
N LEU A 308 6.61 24.94 10.69
CA LEU A 308 6.62 23.48 10.71
C LEU A 308 8.01 22.92 11.09
N LYS A 309 9.09 23.52 10.58
CA LYS A 309 10.45 23.13 10.92
C LYS A 309 10.75 23.38 12.40
N GLY A 310 10.35 24.52 12.95
CA GLY A 310 10.50 24.84 14.39
C GLY A 310 9.85 23.77 15.27
N HIS A 311 8.65 23.31 14.93
CA HIS A 311 7.94 22.25 15.63
C HIS A 311 8.47 20.82 15.33
N ALA A 312 9.60 20.71 14.63
CA ALA A 312 10.22 19.44 14.22
C ALA A 312 9.32 18.54 13.36
N LEU A 313 8.34 19.11 12.64
CA LEU A 313 7.46 18.39 11.72
C LEU A 313 8.06 18.30 10.32
N LEU A 314 8.98 19.18 9.99
CA LEU A 314 9.61 19.31 8.69
C LEU A 314 11.13 19.34 8.83
N LYS A 315 11.82 18.62 7.97
CA LYS A 315 13.27 18.72 7.80
C LYS A 315 13.59 19.33 6.44
N ARG A 316 14.70 20.04 6.35
CA ARG A 316 15.25 20.60 5.11
C ARG A 316 16.61 20.02 4.84
N ASP A 317 16.82 19.52 3.64
CA ASP A 317 18.14 19.16 3.15
C ASP A 317 18.90 20.46 2.81
N GLY A 318 19.99 20.72 3.54
CA GLY A 318 20.79 21.95 3.40
C GLY A 318 21.43 22.12 2.04
N SER A 319 21.85 21.03 1.41
CA SER A 319 22.55 21.03 0.12
C SER A 319 21.61 21.27 -1.07
N ARG A 320 20.36 20.83 -0.98
CA ARG A 320 19.36 20.86 -2.07
C ARG A 320 18.22 21.82 -1.84
N TYR A 321 18.14 22.45 -0.69
CA TYR A 321 17.02 23.30 -0.29
C TYR A 321 15.65 22.60 -0.40
N ALA A 322 15.65 21.27 -0.21
CA ALA A 322 14.47 20.44 -0.32
C ALA A 322 13.86 20.15 1.05
N TYR A 323 12.53 20.13 1.12
CA TYR A 323 11.76 19.90 2.32
C TYR A 323 11.14 18.52 2.32
N GLN A 324 11.13 17.86 3.49
CA GLN A 324 10.47 16.56 3.72
C GLN A 324 9.84 16.54 5.10
N LEU A 325 8.67 15.91 5.22
CA LEU A 325 8.06 15.65 6.52
C LEU A 325 8.94 14.67 7.34
N THR A 326 9.07 14.95 8.63
CA THR A 326 9.63 13.99 9.59
C THR A 326 8.60 12.90 9.90
N ALA A 327 9.00 11.82 10.59
CA ALA A 327 8.03 10.82 11.05
C ALA A 327 6.93 11.44 11.94
N LYS A 328 7.30 12.35 12.84
CA LYS A 328 6.36 13.15 13.63
C LYS A 328 5.47 14.04 12.74
N GLY A 329 6.06 14.68 11.72
CA GLY A 329 5.34 15.50 10.76
C GLY A 329 4.29 14.73 9.98
N ILE A 330 4.59 13.52 9.55
CA ILE A 330 3.64 12.61 8.88
C ILE A 330 2.49 12.25 9.82
N GLN A 331 2.78 11.92 11.08
CA GLN A 331 1.77 11.57 12.07
C GLN A 331 0.81 12.75 12.32
N VAL A 332 1.36 13.95 12.52
CA VAL A 332 0.57 15.18 12.74
C VAL A 332 -0.24 15.54 11.50
N ALA A 333 0.36 15.47 10.32
CA ALA A 333 -0.34 15.77 9.07
C ALA A 333 -1.57 14.87 8.87
N LEU A 334 -1.41 13.56 9.10
CA LEU A 334 -2.53 12.62 9.00
C LEU A 334 -3.61 12.89 10.06
N LEU A 335 -3.19 13.17 11.28
CA LEU A 335 -4.14 13.51 12.35
C LEU A 335 -4.99 14.73 11.95
N PHE A 336 -4.35 15.80 11.46
CA PHE A 336 -5.04 17.02 11.04
C PHE A 336 -5.98 16.79 9.84
N LEU A 337 -5.51 16.06 8.84
CA LEU A 337 -6.29 15.79 7.64
C LEU A 337 -7.47 14.85 7.90
N LEU A 338 -7.25 13.77 8.64
CA LEU A 338 -8.33 12.84 8.97
C LEU A 338 -9.38 13.50 9.88
N PHE A 339 -8.95 14.32 10.83
CA PHE A 339 -9.87 15.10 11.66
C PHE A 339 -10.70 16.06 10.79
N HIS A 340 -10.03 16.81 9.89
CA HIS A 340 -10.73 17.74 9.00
C HIS A 340 -11.68 17.03 8.03
N GLN A 341 -11.22 15.97 7.35
CA GLN A 341 -12.01 15.29 6.32
C GLN A 341 -13.14 14.42 6.90
N ARG A 342 -12.90 13.75 8.02
CA ARG A 342 -13.86 12.80 8.60
C ARG A 342 -14.80 13.40 9.65
N LEU A 343 -14.39 14.49 10.26
CA LEU A 343 -15.18 15.14 11.30
C LEU A 343 -15.62 16.55 10.90
N CYS A 344 -14.67 17.46 10.69
CA CYS A 344 -15.01 18.87 10.44
C CYS A 344 -15.72 19.06 9.10
N GLY A 345 -15.26 18.43 8.02
CA GLY A 345 -15.86 18.55 6.70
C GLY A 345 -17.30 18.03 6.65
N PRO A 346 -17.58 16.79 7.05
CA PRO A 346 -18.94 16.28 7.12
C PRO A 346 -19.86 17.12 8.03
N LEU A 347 -19.39 17.55 9.20
CA LEU A 347 -20.17 18.40 10.10
C LEU A 347 -20.47 19.78 9.48
N ALA A 348 -19.46 20.42 8.89
CA ALA A 348 -19.62 21.75 8.29
C ALA A 348 -20.47 21.73 7.02
N ASN A 349 -20.44 20.62 6.25
CA ASN A 349 -21.22 20.43 5.03
C ASN A 349 -22.51 19.64 5.27
N SER A 350 -22.85 19.35 6.53
CA SER A 350 -24.09 18.67 6.88
C SER A 350 -25.29 19.50 6.41
N ARG A 351 -26.25 18.84 5.75
CA ARG A 351 -27.56 19.41 5.43
C ARG A 351 -28.50 19.37 6.63
N PHE A 352 -28.08 18.79 7.75
CA PHE A 352 -28.87 18.66 8.96
C PHE A 352 -28.73 19.93 9.78
N HIS A 353 -29.84 20.40 10.28
CA HIS A 353 -29.85 21.60 11.15
C HIS A 353 -29.15 21.30 12.47
N HIS A 354 -28.28 22.23 12.90
CA HIS A 354 -27.84 22.26 14.27
C HIS A 354 -29.05 22.61 15.16
N GLN A 355 -29.26 21.85 16.21
CA GLN A 355 -30.42 21.98 17.11
C GLN A 355 -31.75 21.71 16.37
N PRO A 356 -31.99 20.45 15.90
CA PRO A 356 -33.29 20.14 15.33
C PRO A 356 -34.41 20.34 16.36
N ASP A 357 -35.59 20.71 15.87
CA ASP A 357 -36.79 20.73 16.68
C ASP A 357 -36.89 19.42 17.48
N PRO A 358 -37.14 19.43 18.79
CA PRO A 358 -37.32 18.22 19.59
C PRO A 358 -38.35 17.23 19.03
N ALA A 359 -39.30 17.72 18.23
CA ALA A 359 -40.29 16.90 17.51
C ALA A 359 -39.74 16.29 16.20
N HIS A 360 -38.59 16.72 15.71
CA HIS A 360 -38.04 16.24 14.45
C HIS A 360 -37.57 14.78 14.54
N ARG A 361 -38.10 13.93 13.67
CA ARG A 361 -37.65 12.54 13.55
C ARG A 361 -36.67 12.41 12.41
N PRO A 362 -35.44 11.86 12.65
CA PRO A 362 -34.46 11.72 11.60
C PRO A 362 -35.00 10.88 10.43
N ALA A 363 -34.88 11.40 9.21
CA ALA A 363 -35.33 10.72 7.98
C ALA A 363 -34.38 9.59 7.55
N SER A 364 -33.17 9.55 8.09
CA SER A 364 -32.17 8.55 7.75
C SER A 364 -31.30 8.15 8.96
N LYS A 365 -30.64 6.96 8.86
CA LYS A 365 -29.67 6.52 9.87
C LYS A 365 -28.47 7.49 9.97
N LEU A 366 -28.12 8.12 8.87
CA LEU A 366 -27.03 9.10 8.81
C LEU A 366 -27.43 10.35 9.60
N GLU A 367 -28.61 10.89 9.36
CA GLU A 367 -29.15 12.04 10.08
C GLU A 367 -29.24 11.77 11.59
N ALA A 368 -29.74 10.59 11.97
CA ALA A 368 -29.79 10.19 13.39
C ALA A 368 -28.38 10.14 14.02
N ALA A 369 -27.36 9.72 13.27
CA ALA A 369 -25.98 9.72 13.76
C ALA A 369 -25.42 11.15 13.92
N TYR A 370 -25.76 12.06 13.02
CA TYR A 370 -25.37 13.48 13.13
C TYR A 370 -26.03 14.16 14.32
N HIS A 371 -27.34 13.94 14.53
CA HIS A 371 -28.04 14.51 15.70
C HIS A 371 -27.44 14.04 17.02
N LYS A 372 -27.06 12.75 17.10
CA LYS A 372 -26.36 12.23 18.29
C LYS A 372 -24.99 12.88 18.49
N ALA A 373 -24.23 13.10 17.42
CA ALA A 373 -22.93 13.74 17.50
C ALA A 373 -23.07 15.21 17.91
N ASP A 374 -24.04 15.93 17.36
CA ASP A 374 -24.33 17.32 17.67
C ASP A 374 -24.75 17.52 19.13
N ALA A 375 -25.65 16.66 19.63
CA ALA A 375 -26.04 16.67 21.04
C ALA A 375 -24.87 16.36 21.98
N ALA A 376 -23.98 15.45 21.64
CA ALA A 376 -22.79 15.14 22.43
C ALA A 376 -21.79 16.32 22.45
N ILE A 377 -21.63 17.03 21.33
CA ILE A 377 -20.79 18.25 21.26
C ILE A 377 -21.39 19.35 22.10
N GLN A 378 -22.71 19.56 22.01
CA GLN A 378 -23.40 20.55 22.82
C GLN A 378 -23.24 20.28 24.33
N GLN A 379 -23.40 19.02 24.74
CA GLN A 379 -23.16 18.60 26.13
C GLN A 379 -21.73 18.93 26.60
N ILE A 380 -20.72 18.72 25.75
CA ILE A 380 -19.34 19.11 26.10
C ILE A 380 -19.21 20.62 26.25
N ILE A 381 -19.82 21.40 25.37
CA ILE A 381 -19.83 22.89 25.47
C ILE A 381 -20.46 23.35 26.76
N ASP A 382 -21.61 22.77 27.10
CA ASP A 382 -22.35 23.12 28.33
C ASP A 382 -21.54 22.79 29.59
N LEU A 383 -20.89 21.63 29.62
CA LEU A 383 -19.98 21.24 30.71
C LEU A 383 -18.77 22.13 30.83
N LEU A 384 -18.18 22.57 29.71
CA LEU A 384 -17.05 23.49 29.70
C LEU A 384 -17.46 24.91 30.13
N ALA A 385 -18.71 25.33 29.85
CA ALA A 385 -19.24 26.62 30.27
C ALA A 385 -19.60 26.65 31.76
N ALA A 386 -19.85 25.47 32.36
CA ALA A 386 -20.17 25.31 33.76
C ALA A 386 -18.94 25.09 34.67
N ALA A 387 -17.76 24.85 34.09
CA ALA A 387 -16.48 24.65 34.78
C ALA A 387 -15.70 25.97 34.88
#